data_818615ab802633b5cd5d9552c63fe61c
#
_entry.id   818615ab802633b5cd5d9552c63fe61c
#
_cell.length_a   1.000
_cell.length_b   1.000
_cell.length_c   1.000
_cell.angle_alpha   90.00
_cell.angle_beta   90.00
_cell.angle_gamma   90.00
#
_symmetry.space_group_name_H-M   'P 1'
#
loop_
_entity.id
_entity.type
_entity.pdbx_description
1 polymer ?
#
loop_
_entity_poly.entity_id
_entity_poly.type
_entity_poly.pdbx_seq_one_letter_code
_entity_poly.pdbx_strand_id
1 'polypeptide(L)'
;RTMRSYVENFDSVPCLILPCLVRYREASPMEGEYIYPAVQNLMLAARALGYGGVITGFHGPVDQELKSLLAIPSDVFIACTVTLGKPEGSHGPVRRRPLSELVYEDEWLQSPDWSIDPPNTRFTSAGPPTKTR
;
A
#
# COMPACT_ATOMS: atom_id res chain seq x y z
N ARG A 1 5.20 -4.02 16.91
CA ARG A 1 5.60 -2.60 16.73
C ARG A 1 4.38 -1.79 16.37
N THR A 2 4.21 -0.64 16.98
CA THR A 2 3.13 0.28 16.68
C THR A 2 3.52 1.22 15.53
N MET A 3 2.54 1.86 14.88
CA MET A 3 2.81 2.90 13.87
C MET A 3 3.71 4.03 14.42
N ARG A 4 3.53 4.38 15.69
CA ARG A 4 4.37 5.36 16.37
C ARG A 4 5.86 4.98 16.35
N SER A 5 6.20 3.74 16.72
CA SER A 5 7.59 3.27 16.67
C SER A 5 8.17 3.24 15.24
N TYR A 6 7.33 3.02 14.23
CA TYR A 6 7.78 3.12 12.84
C TYR A 6 8.13 4.55 12.43
N VAL A 7 7.30 5.52 12.82
CA VAL A 7 7.55 6.94 12.55
C VAL A 7 8.78 7.45 13.30
N GLU A 8 8.92 7.10 14.59
CA GLU A 8 10.06 7.51 15.43
C GLU A 8 11.42 6.96 14.94
N ASN A 9 11.42 5.89 14.16
CA ASN A 9 12.63 5.27 13.60
C ASN A 9 12.68 5.36 12.08
N PHE A 10 11.97 6.30 11.48
CA PHE A 10 11.90 6.40 10.02
C PHE A 10 13.25 6.75 9.38
N ASP A 11 14.09 7.49 10.07
CA ASP A 11 15.46 7.85 9.68
C ASP A 11 16.42 6.64 9.58
N SER A 12 16.08 5.54 10.25
CA SER A 12 16.84 4.28 10.19
C SER A 12 16.50 3.40 8.98
N VAL A 13 15.54 3.80 8.15
CA VAL A 13 15.15 3.04 6.96
C VAL A 13 16.29 2.97 5.96
N PRO A 14 16.79 1.78 5.59
CA PRO A 14 17.96 1.66 4.75
C PRO A 14 17.73 2.01 3.28
N CYS A 15 16.49 1.95 2.81
CA CYS A 15 16.13 2.27 1.44
C CYS A 15 14.73 2.86 1.36
N LEU A 16 14.67 4.06 0.74
CA LEU A 16 13.44 4.77 0.45
C LEU A 16 13.27 4.90 -1.05
N ILE A 17 12.14 4.49 -1.57
CA ILE A 17 11.80 4.60 -2.98
C ILE A 17 10.59 5.52 -3.12
N LEU A 18 10.68 6.46 -4.05
CA LEU A 18 9.61 7.36 -4.44
C LEU A 18 9.17 7.00 -5.86
N PRO A 19 8.13 6.20 -6.04
CA PRO A 19 7.56 5.94 -7.35
C PRO A 19 6.95 7.22 -7.91
N CYS A 20 7.48 7.66 -9.05
CA CYS A 20 7.12 8.91 -9.68
C CYS A 20 6.46 8.68 -11.03
N LEU A 21 5.47 9.51 -11.36
CA LEU A 21 4.81 9.57 -12.66
C LEU A 21 5.04 10.94 -13.28
N VAL A 22 5.66 10.96 -14.47
CA VAL A 22 5.73 12.19 -15.26
C VAL A 22 4.35 12.44 -15.87
N ARG A 23 3.75 13.58 -15.54
CA ARG A 23 2.43 13.95 -16.05
C ARG A 23 2.53 14.38 -17.53
N TYR A 24 1.68 13.81 -18.34
CA TYR A 24 1.49 14.18 -19.76
C TYR A 24 0.08 14.76 -20.01
N ARG A 25 -0.70 14.94 -18.96
CA ARG A 25 -2.02 15.56 -18.93
C ARG A 25 -2.24 16.25 -17.58
N GLU A 26 -3.35 16.95 -17.43
CA GLU A 26 -3.75 17.57 -16.18
C GLU A 26 -3.84 16.55 -15.03
N ALA A 27 -3.58 17.01 -13.81
CA ALA A 27 -3.66 16.19 -12.60
C ALA A 27 -5.06 15.59 -12.45
N SER A 28 -5.12 14.31 -12.12
CA SER A 28 -6.36 13.56 -11.96
C SER A 28 -6.30 12.70 -10.69
N PRO A 29 -7.42 12.53 -9.99
CA PRO A 29 -7.52 11.57 -8.87
C PRO A 29 -7.21 10.12 -9.28
N MET A 30 -7.22 9.82 -10.58
CA MET A 30 -6.96 8.48 -11.14
C MET A 30 -5.48 8.21 -11.42
N GLU A 31 -4.57 9.16 -11.16
CA GLU A 31 -3.12 8.99 -11.46
C GLU A 31 -2.49 7.75 -10.80
N GLY A 32 -3.01 7.33 -9.65
CA GLY A 32 -2.54 6.13 -8.96
C GLY A 32 -2.66 4.86 -9.78
N GLU A 33 -3.68 4.72 -10.65
CA GLU A 33 -3.89 3.52 -11.47
C GLU A 33 -2.77 3.25 -12.46
N TYR A 34 -2.05 4.29 -12.88
CA TYR A 34 -0.93 4.16 -13.82
C TYR A 34 0.37 3.68 -13.16
N ILE A 35 0.52 3.84 -11.85
CA ILE A 35 1.77 3.58 -11.17
C ILE A 35 1.69 2.47 -10.11
N TYR A 36 0.57 2.32 -9.42
CA TYR A 36 0.44 1.31 -8.37
C TYR A 36 0.63 -0.14 -8.81
N PRO A 37 0.31 -0.56 -10.05
CA PRO A 37 0.69 -1.89 -10.52
C PRO A 37 2.20 -2.13 -10.53
N ALA A 38 2.99 -1.11 -10.91
CA ALA A 38 4.45 -1.18 -10.85
C ALA A 38 4.96 -1.23 -9.41
N VAL A 39 4.35 -0.46 -8.50
CA VAL A 39 4.67 -0.50 -7.07
C VAL A 39 4.37 -1.89 -6.48
N GLN A 40 3.25 -2.50 -6.85
CA GLN A 40 2.93 -3.86 -6.42
C GLN A 40 3.98 -4.86 -6.91
N ASN A 41 4.40 -4.79 -8.16
CA ASN A 41 5.44 -5.66 -8.71
C ASN A 41 6.78 -5.46 -7.98
N LEU A 42 7.16 -4.23 -7.67
CA LEU A 42 8.32 -3.90 -6.85
C LEU A 42 8.26 -4.58 -5.48
N MET A 43 7.12 -4.49 -4.79
CA MET A 43 6.92 -5.12 -3.48
C MET A 43 7.00 -6.64 -3.55
N LEU A 44 6.44 -7.25 -4.59
CA LEU A 44 6.53 -8.70 -4.82
C LEU A 44 7.97 -9.14 -5.11
N ALA A 45 8.69 -8.40 -5.96
CA ALA A 45 10.11 -8.67 -6.24
C ALA A 45 10.97 -8.53 -4.98
N ALA A 46 10.76 -7.47 -4.20
CA ALA A 46 11.45 -7.30 -2.92
C ALA A 46 11.21 -8.50 -2.00
N ARG A 47 9.96 -8.95 -1.90
CA ARG A 47 9.59 -10.13 -1.09
C ARG A 47 10.30 -11.41 -1.59
N ALA A 48 10.34 -11.63 -2.89
CA ALA A 48 11.03 -12.78 -3.50
C ALA A 48 12.53 -12.79 -3.19
N LEU A 49 13.13 -11.60 -3.07
CA LEU A 49 14.54 -11.41 -2.71
C LEU A 49 14.80 -11.40 -1.19
N GLY A 50 13.80 -11.67 -0.37
CA GLY A 50 13.93 -11.73 1.08
C GLY A 50 13.89 -10.37 1.79
N TYR A 51 13.41 -9.33 1.12
CA TYR A 51 13.18 -8.01 1.71
C TYR A 51 11.72 -7.85 2.11
N GLY A 52 11.48 -6.95 3.07
CA GLY A 52 10.17 -6.46 3.44
C GLY A 52 10.03 -4.99 3.06
N GLY A 53 8.80 -4.53 2.88
CA GLY A 53 8.55 -3.12 2.57
C GLY A 53 7.18 -2.66 3.02
N VAL A 54 7.02 -1.35 3.13
CA VAL A 54 5.77 -0.69 3.48
C VAL A 54 5.51 0.47 2.53
N ILE A 55 4.28 0.53 2.01
CA ILE A 55 3.80 1.69 1.25
C ILE A 55 3.18 2.68 2.23
N THR A 56 3.59 3.94 2.15
CA THR A 56 3.04 5.04 2.96
C THR A 56 2.75 6.27 2.11
N GLY A 57 1.98 7.21 2.65
CA GLY A 57 1.75 8.54 2.08
C GLY A 57 2.51 9.65 2.80
N PHE A 58 3.60 9.35 3.48
CA PHE A 58 4.31 10.30 4.34
C PHE A 58 4.92 11.50 3.61
N HIS A 59 5.13 11.40 2.30
CA HIS A 59 5.57 12.51 1.47
C HIS A 59 4.49 13.59 1.30
N GLY A 60 3.21 13.25 1.39
CA GLY A 60 2.11 14.17 1.05
C GLY A 60 2.19 15.55 1.71
N PRO A 61 2.36 15.64 3.05
CA PRO A 61 2.47 16.93 3.73
C PRO A 61 3.71 17.76 3.37
N VAL A 62 4.75 17.13 2.83
CA VAL A 62 6.06 17.73 2.52
C VAL A 62 6.45 17.57 1.03
N ASP A 63 5.47 17.39 0.15
CA ASP A 63 5.70 17.10 -1.28
C ASP A 63 6.57 18.16 -1.95
N GLN A 64 6.31 19.44 -1.70
CA GLN A 64 7.04 20.54 -2.32
C GLN A 64 8.50 20.63 -1.81
N GLU A 65 8.70 20.49 -0.51
CA GLU A 65 10.02 20.47 0.10
C GLU A 65 10.84 19.28 -0.40
N LEU A 66 10.20 18.10 -0.49
CA LEU A 66 10.83 16.88 -0.98
C LEU A 66 11.22 17.01 -2.46
N LYS A 67 10.34 17.57 -3.29
CA LYS A 67 10.64 17.84 -4.70
C LYS A 67 11.81 18.83 -4.83
N SER A 68 11.80 19.89 -4.04
CA SER A 68 12.90 20.87 -4.04
C SER A 68 14.22 20.24 -3.62
N LEU A 69 14.22 19.43 -2.55
CA LEU A 69 15.41 18.74 -2.03
C LEU A 69 16.02 17.77 -3.05
N LEU A 70 15.18 17.06 -3.78
CA LEU A 70 15.60 16.01 -4.72
C LEU A 70 15.64 16.48 -6.18
N ALA A 71 15.43 17.76 -6.44
CA ALA A 71 15.34 18.35 -7.78
C ALA A 71 14.30 17.63 -8.68
N ILE A 72 13.18 17.19 -8.10
CA ILE A 72 12.08 16.58 -8.83
C ILE A 72 11.24 17.70 -9.47
N PRO A 73 10.99 17.66 -10.79
CA PRO A 73 10.17 18.67 -11.47
C PRO A 73 8.75 18.75 -10.90
N SER A 74 8.17 19.96 -10.96
CA SER A 74 6.82 20.21 -10.38
C SER A 74 5.70 19.43 -11.05
N ASP A 75 5.85 19.07 -12.31
CA ASP A 75 4.92 18.26 -13.10
C ASP A 75 5.03 16.75 -12.83
N VAL A 76 5.97 16.34 -12.00
CA VAL A 76 6.11 14.95 -11.56
C VAL A 76 5.21 14.68 -10.34
N PHE A 77 4.39 13.64 -10.43
CA PHE A 77 3.59 13.15 -9.33
C PHE A 77 4.34 12.08 -8.54
N ILE A 78 4.52 12.30 -7.24
CA ILE A 78 5.04 11.27 -6.33
C ILE A 78 3.84 10.48 -5.81
N ALA A 79 3.72 9.21 -6.22
CA ALA A 79 2.54 8.41 -5.93
C ALA A 79 2.48 7.90 -4.48
N CYS A 80 3.62 7.52 -3.95
CA CYS A 80 3.74 7.01 -2.58
C CYS A 80 5.20 7.03 -2.14
N THR A 81 5.40 6.69 -0.88
CA THR A 81 6.72 6.41 -0.30
C THR A 81 6.80 4.92 0.02
N VAL A 82 7.78 4.22 -0.55
CA VAL A 82 8.03 2.81 -0.26
C VAL A 82 9.31 2.70 0.55
N THR A 83 9.21 2.14 1.74
CA THR A 83 10.39 1.78 2.54
C THR A 83 10.73 0.31 2.33
N LEU A 84 12.02 -0.01 2.15
CA LEU A 84 12.52 -1.38 2.04
C LEU A 84 13.60 -1.65 3.06
N GLY A 85 13.61 -2.88 3.58
CA GLY A 85 14.64 -3.35 4.50
C GLY A 85 14.58 -4.85 4.69
N LYS A 86 15.56 -5.43 5.36
CA LYS A 86 15.47 -6.84 5.77
C LYS A 86 14.52 -6.96 6.96
N PRO A 87 13.50 -7.84 6.89
CA PRO A 87 12.60 -8.04 8.00
C PRO A 87 13.32 -8.71 9.17
N GLU A 88 13.05 -8.27 10.39
CA GLU A 88 13.61 -8.88 11.61
C GLU A 88 13.04 -10.27 11.93
N GLY A 89 11.90 -10.61 11.31
CA GLY A 89 11.24 -11.88 11.55
C GLY A 89 10.22 -12.25 10.48
N SER A 90 9.61 -13.41 10.65
CA SER A 90 8.53 -13.88 9.77
C SER A 90 7.21 -13.21 10.16
N HIS A 91 6.56 -12.56 9.21
CA HIS A 91 5.26 -11.91 9.44
C HIS A 91 4.07 -12.90 9.36
N GLY A 92 4.32 -14.14 8.92
CA GLY A 92 3.27 -15.15 8.77
C GLY A 92 2.24 -14.83 7.69
N PRO A 93 1.15 -15.60 7.62
CA PRO A 93 0.08 -15.38 6.65
C PRO A 93 -0.70 -14.11 6.96
N VAL A 94 -1.13 -13.43 5.92
CA VAL A 94 -1.96 -12.22 6.04
C VAL A 94 -3.35 -12.62 6.55
N ARG A 95 -3.86 -11.86 7.50
CA ARG A 95 -5.24 -11.99 7.97
C ARG A 95 -6.16 -11.18 7.05
N ARG A 96 -7.30 -11.73 6.70
CA ARG A 96 -8.31 -11.10 5.85
C ARG A 96 -9.68 -11.17 6.52
N ARG A 97 -10.61 -10.36 6.07
CA ARG A 97 -12.05 -10.54 6.36
C ARG A 97 -12.56 -11.73 5.55
N PRO A 98 -13.66 -12.38 5.98
CA PRO A 98 -14.32 -13.41 5.19
C PRO A 98 -14.64 -12.93 3.77
N LEU A 99 -14.52 -13.81 2.78
CA LEU A 99 -14.83 -13.48 1.39
C LEU A 99 -16.28 -13.02 1.23
N SER A 100 -17.21 -13.63 1.96
CA SER A 100 -18.62 -13.24 1.99
C SER A 100 -18.89 -11.79 2.44
N GLU A 101 -17.92 -11.16 3.11
CA GLU A 101 -18.00 -9.75 3.52
C GLU A 101 -17.33 -8.79 2.52
N LEU A 102 -16.63 -9.30 1.51
CA LEU A 102 -15.78 -8.52 0.62
C LEU A 102 -16.13 -8.66 -0.86
N VAL A 103 -16.80 -9.75 -1.22
CA VAL A 103 -17.10 -10.08 -2.62
C VAL A 103 -18.61 -10.16 -2.79
N TYR A 104 -19.10 -9.48 -3.80
CA TYR A 104 -20.51 -9.44 -4.16
C TYR A 104 -20.64 -9.73 -5.66
N GLU A 105 -21.73 -10.36 -6.06
CA GLU A 105 -22.04 -10.73 -7.44
C GLU A 105 -23.35 -10.08 -7.84
N ASP A 106 -23.38 -9.49 -9.02
CA ASP A 106 -24.48 -8.76 -9.66
C ASP A 106 -24.97 -7.53 -8.86
N GLU A 107 -25.27 -7.67 -7.58
CA GLU A 107 -25.75 -6.60 -6.72
C GLU A 107 -24.90 -6.42 -5.46
N TRP A 108 -24.88 -5.19 -4.95
CA TRP A 108 -24.15 -4.85 -3.72
C TRP A 108 -24.75 -5.58 -2.51
N LEU A 109 -23.92 -6.22 -1.68
CA LEU A 109 -24.25 -7.06 -0.53
C LEU A 109 -24.82 -8.45 -0.87
N GLN A 110 -24.86 -8.87 -2.11
CA GLN A 110 -25.15 -10.24 -2.50
C GLN A 110 -23.85 -11.06 -2.62
N SER A 111 -23.56 -11.83 -1.60
CA SER A 111 -22.37 -12.71 -1.62
C SER A 111 -22.65 -13.95 -2.49
N PRO A 112 -21.78 -14.26 -3.45
CA PRO A 112 -21.96 -15.45 -4.28
C PRO A 112 -21.72 -16.74 -3.49
N ASP A 113 -22.38 -17.81 -3.90
CA ASP A 113 -22.27 -19.15 -3.25
C ASP A 113 -20.83 -19.69 -3.27
N TRP A 114 -20.02 -19.29 -4.25
CA TRP A 114 -18.61 -19.67 -4.36
C TRP A 114 -17.67 -18.89 -3.41
N SER A 115 -18.16 -17.87 -2.70
CA SER A 115 -17.35 -17.06 -1.77
C SER A 115 -17.04 -17.81 -0.47
N ILE A 116 -16.39 -18.96 -0.63
CA ILE A 116 -16.00 -19.86 0.46
C ILE A 116 -14.54 -19.65 0.78
N ASP A 117 -14.23 -19.33 2.04
CA ASP A 117 -12.86 -19.19 2.47
C ASP A 117 -12.13 -20.54 2.53
N PRO A 118 -10.86 -20.61 2.11
CA PRO A 118 -10.07 -21.82 2.23
C PRO A 118 -10.00 -22.32 3.69
N PRO A 119 -9.91 -23.65 3.90
CA PRO A 119 -9.72 -24.20 5.23
C PRO A 119 -8.51 -23.57 5.95
N ASN A 120 -8.64 -23.31 7.24
CA ASN A 120 -7.63 -22.69 8.09
C ASN A 120 -7.32 -21.20 7.77
N THR A 121 -8.17 -20.53 7.01
CA THR A 121 -8.06 -19.08 6.81
C THR A 121 -8.10 -18.35 8.16
N ARG A 122 -7.16 -17.45 8.37
CA ARG A 122 -7.14 -16.59 9.57
C ARG A 122 -7.84 -15.28 9.27
N PHE A 123 -8.94 -15.06 9.96
CA PHE A 123 -9.71 -13.83 9.82
C PHE A 123 -9.22 -12.72 10.74
N THR A 124 -9.52 -11.51 10.37
CA THR A 124 -9.36 -10.31 11.19
C THR A 124 -10.72 -9.62 11.33
N SER A 125 -11.04 -9.19 12.54
CA SER A 125 -12.14 -8.27 12.79
C SER A 125 -11.74 -6.79 12.58
N ALA A 126 -10.45 -6.52 12.39
CA ALA A 126 -9.93 -5.18 12.16
C ALA A 126 -10.11 -4.79 10.69
N GLY A 127 -11.32 -4.49 10.30
CA GLY A 127 -11.63 -3.74 9.09
C GLY A 127 -12.13 -2.34 9.45
N PRO A 128 -12.16 -1.37 8.52
CA PRO A 128 -12.89 -0.14 8.77
C PRO A 128 -14.32 -0.51 9.16
N PRO A 129 -14.91 0.18 10.15
CA PRO A 129 -16.28 -0.09 10.54
C PRO A 129 -17.14 -0.01 9.29
N THR A 130 -17.92 -1.05 9.03
CA THR A 130 -18.96 -1.02 8.00
C THR A 130 -19.78 0.22 8.28
N LYS A 131 -19.75 1.19 7.38
CA LYS A 131 -20.66 2.32 7.44
C LYS A 131 -22.05 1.72 7.29
N THR A 132 -22.69 1.45 8.41
CA THR A 132 -24.14 1.27 8.43
C THR A 132 -24.73 2.53 7.82
N ARG A 133 -25.50 2.36 6.77
CA ARG A 133 -26.31 3.42 6.16
C ARG A 133 -27.32 3.94 7.14
#